data_aab7a1a0fe386bf06a1c580e19587dc6
#
_entry.id   aab7a1a0fe386bf06a1c580e19587dc6
#
_cell.length_a   1.000
_cell.length_b   1.000
_cell.length_c   1.000
_cell.angle_alpha   90.00
_cell.angle_beta   90.00
_cell.angle_gamma   90.00
#
_symmetry.space_group_name_H-M   'P 1'
#
loop_
_entity.id
_entity.type
_entity.pdbx_description
1 polymer ?
#
loop_
_entity_poly.entity_id
_entity_poly.type
_entity_poly.pdbx_seq_one_letter_code
_entity_poly.pdbx_strand_id
1 'polypeptide(L)'
;QLNEEPHAPATRNKVLSIINVKEIRSNLFFNTNKIGLFVYNKTRHQIVHAYGITNTNLGIVLHNSIATEDTHNEIVAFSYDMPILQRKLAGIASDNPVIKQIQNAKEDDNPLLFLYKSI
;
A
#
# COMPACT_ATOMS: atom_id res chain seq x y z
N GLN A 1 9.76 24.23 9.55
CA GLN A 1 9.08 24.53 9.59
C GLN A 1 7.99 24.39 9.21
N LEU A 2 7.43 24.19 9.44
CA LEU A 2 6.39 24.11 9.03
C LEU A 2 5.63 25.11 9.31
N ASN A 3 5.69 25.89 9.57
CA ASN A 3 4.97 26.80 9.67
C ASN A 3 4.73 27.65 9.19
N GLU A 4 4.79 27.76 8.88
CA GLU A 4 4.47 28.62 8.59
C GLU A 4 3.76 29.25 8.03
N GLU A 5 3.30 28.94 7.60
CA GLU A 5 2.41 29.69 6.94
C GLU A 5 1.09 29.63 7.51
N PRO A 6 0.80 30.22 8.58
CA PRO A 6 -0.47 30.10 9.25
C PRO A 6 -1.60 30.71 8.45
N HIS A 7 -1.24 31.67 7.62
CA HIS A 7 -2.26 32.32 6.83
C HIS A 7 -2.71 31.49 5.64
N ALA A 8 -2.16 30.32 5.46
CA ALA A 8 -2.52 29.49 4.34
C ALA A 8 -3.41 28.35 4.79
N PRO A 9 -4.72 28.52 4.78
CA PRO A 9 -5.62 27.46 5.24
C PRO A 9 -5.45 26.15 4.48
N ALA A 10 -5.18 26.24 3.20
CA ALA A 10 -4.96 25.05 2.41
C ALA A 10 -3.74 24.28 2.89
N THR A 11 -2.70 24.98 3.33
CA THR A 11 -1.51 24.35 3.87
C THR A 11 -1.84 23.62 5.17
N ARG A 12 -2.60 24.25 6.04
CA ARG A 12 -3.00 23.60 7.29
C ARG A 12 -3.82 22.36 7.04
N ASN A 13 -4.68 22.39 6.03
CA ASN A 13 -5.51 21.25 5.69
C ASN A 13 -4.72 20.08 5.10
N LYS A 14 -3.45 20.32 4.77
CA LYS A 14 -2.59 19.30 4.20
C LYS A 14 -1.74 18.60 5.23
N VAL A 15 -1.96 18.87 6.50
CA VAL A 15 -1.26 18.13 7.55
C VAL A 15 -1.59 16.66 7.41
N LEU A 16 -0.55 15.85 7.42
CA LEU A 16 -0.71 14.42 7.24
C LEU A 16 -1.05 13.75 8.55
N SER A 17 -2.01 12.85 8.48
CA SER A 17 -2.26 11.93 9.58
C SER A 17 -1.57 10.62 9.24
N ILE A 18 -0.65 10.19 10.09
CA ILE A 18 0.04 8.92 9.87
C ILE A 18 -0.83 7.82 10.43
N ILE A 19 -1.07 6.83 9.59
CA ILE A 19 -1.84 5.66 9.94
C ILE A 19 -1.12 4.41 9.44
N ASN A 20 -1.40 3.27 10.08
CA ASN A 20 -0.87 1.98 9.62
C ASN A 20 0.64 1.98 9.45
N VAL A 21 1.35 1.99 10.57
CA VAL A 21 2.82 1.97 10.55
C VAL A 21 3.33 0.56 10.71
N LYS A 22 4.31 0.19 9.90
CA LYS A 22 5.04 -1.06 10.04
C LYS A 22 6.53 -0.80 9.93
N GLU A 23 7.26 -1.21 10.94
CA GLU A 23 8.73 -1.08 10.94
C GLU A 23 9.37 -2.39 10.54
N ILE A 24 10.26 -2.33 9.55
CA ILE A 24 11.07 -3.47 9.13
C ILE A 24 12.50 -2.99 9.02
N ARG A 25 13.34 -3.42 9.93
CA ARG A 25 14.76 -3.04 9.97
C ARG A 25 14.92 -1.53 9.98
N SER A 26 15.58 -0.97 8.97
CA SER A 26 15.85 0.46 8.89
C SER A 26 14.71 1.25 8.27
N ASN A 27 13.63 0.60 7.89
CA ASN A 27 12.54 1.25 7.16
C ASN A 27 11.25 1.29 7.96
N LEU A 28 10.60 2.43 7.90
CA LEU A 28 9.24 2.59 8.38
C LEU A 28 8.32 2.72 7.18
N PHE A 29 7.38 1.79 7.07
CA PHE A 29 6.35 1.82 6.04
C PHE A 29 5.09 2.38 6.67
N PHE A 30 4.46 3.35 6.06
CA PHE A 30 3.24 3.90 6.62
C PHE A 30 2.34 4.51 5.56
N ASN A 31 1.07 4.56 5.90
CA ASN A 31 0.07 5.28 5.12
C ASN A 31 -0.25 6.60 5.81
N THR A 32 -0.83 7.52 5.07
CA THR A 32 -1.32 8.78 5.58
C THR A 32 -2.73 9.00 5.06
N ASN A 33 -3.26 10.19 5.27
CA ASN A 33 -4.52 10.57 4.65
C ASN A 33 -4.39 10.88 3.15
N LYS A 34 -3.19 10.78 2.59
CA LYS A 34 -2.97 10.86 1.15
C LYS A 34 -2.84 9.47 0.57
N ILE A 35 -3.16 9.35 -0.72
CA ILE A 35 -3.02 8.08 -1.42
C ILE A 35 -1.56 7.71 -1.52
N GLY A 36 -1.27 6.43 -1.32
CA GLY A 36 0.04 5.88 -1.54
C GLY A 36 0.70 5.37 -0.28
N LEU A 37 1.93 4.98 -0.45
CA LEU A 37 2.77 4.40 0.57
C LEU A 37 3.96 5.31 0.81
N PHE A 38 4.25 5.55 2.08
CA PHE A 38 5.46 6.26 2.47
C PHE A 38 6.44 5.28 3.06
N VAL A 39 7.71 5.45 2.73
CA VAL A 39 8.79 4.66 3.32
C VAL A 39 9.84 5.63 3.82
N TYR A 40 10.10 5.59 5.12
CA TYR A 40 11.15 6.37 5.75
C TYR A 40 12.32 5.46 6.07
N ASN A 41 13.49 5.77 5.50
CA ASN A 41 14.70 5.04 5.80
C ASN A 41 15.42 5.74 6.95
N LYS A 42 15.51 5.05 8.09
CA LYS A 42 16.10 5.64 9.31
C LYS A 42 17.59 5.87 9.21
N THR A 43 18.28 5.06 8.43
CA THR A 43 19.74 5.19 8.28
C THR A 43 20.10 6.37 7.40
N ARG A 44 19.39 6.55 6.30
CA ARG A 44 19.66 7.63 5.35
C ARG A 44 18.88 8.90 5.63
N HIS A 45 17.95 8.85 6.57
CA HIS A 45 17.06 9.98 6.86
C HIS A 45 16.32 10.46 5.62
N GLN A 46 15.84 9.54 4.81
CA GLN A 46 15.15 9.84 3.56
C GLN A 46 13.75 9.26 3.58
N ILE A 47 12.83 9.99 2.99
CA ILE A 47 11.46 9.55 2.85
C ILE A 47 11.12 9.45 1.36
N VAL A 48 10.42 8.39 1.00
CA VAL A 48 9.96 8.16 -0.36
C VAL A 48 8.45 8.02 -0.33
N HIS A 49 7.79 8.66 -1.27
CA HIS A 49 6.35 8.52 -1.45
C HIS A 49 6.08 7.81 -2.77
N ALA A 50 5.43 6.67 -2.70
CA ALA A 50 5.05 5.89 -3.87
C ALA A 50 3.53 5.82 -3.97
N TYR A 51 2.99 6.14 -5.14
CA TYR A 51 1.54 6.06 -5.33
C TYR A 51 1.03 4.63 -5.38
N GLY A 52 1.89 3.69 -5.71
CA GLY A 52 1.53 2.29 -5.73
C GLY A 52 2.76 1.41 -5.83
N ILE A 53 2.54 0.12 -5.68
CA ILE A 53 3.57 -0.89 -5.86
C ILE A 53 3.22 -1.73 -7.07
N THR A 54 4.18 -1.94 -7.95
CA THR A 54 4.00 -2.85 -9.06
C THR A 54 4.15 -4.27 -8.56
N ASN A 55 3.11 -5.07 -8.71
CA ASN A 55 3.18 -6.48 -8.45
C ASN A 55 3.54 -7.18 -9.75
N THR A 56 4.78 -7.65 -9.85
CA THR A 56 5.28 -8.22 -11.10
C THR A 56 4.62 -9.55 -11.45
N ASN A 57 4.19 -10.30 -10.44
CA ASN A 57 3.52 -11.57 -10.68
C ASN A 57 2.14 -11.40 -11.31
N LEU A 58 1.46 -10.32 -10.97
CA LEU A 58 0.14 -10.01 -11.51
C LEU A 58 0.20 -9.01 -12.65
N GLY A 59 1.34 -8.32 -12.80
CA GLY A 59 1.51 -7.33 -13.86
C GLY A 59 0.68 -6.07 -13.66
N ILE A 60 0.34 -5.72 -12.44
CA ILE A 60 -0.50 -4.56 -12.15
C ILE A 60 0.12 -3.69 -11.07
N VAL A 61 -0.34 -2.45 -11.03
CA VAL A 61 0.02 -1.50 -9.99
C VAL A 61 -1.14 -1.41 -9.00
N LEU A 62 -0.83 -1.54 -7.74
CA LEU A 62 -1.82 -1.49 -6.66
C LEU A 62 -1.54 -0.32 -5.75
N HIS A 63 -2.60 0.38 -5.36
CA HIS A 63 -2.51 1.35 -4.28
C HIS A 63 -2.51 0.60 -2.96
N ASN A 64 -1.74 1.09 -2.00
CA ASN A 64 -1.39 0.28 -0.86
C ASN A 64 -2.03 0.77 0.43
N SER A 65 -2.73 -0.15 1.10
CA SER A 65 -3.13 0.01 2.48
C SER A 65 -2.42 -1.06 3.30
N ILE A 66 -1.57 -0.65 4.20
CA ILE A 66 -0.84 -1.58 5.05
C ILE A 66 -1.83 -2.23 6.02
N ALA A 67 -1.81 -3.56 6.04
CA ALA A 67 -2.54 -4.30 7.06
C ALA A 67 -1.74 -4.23 8.35
N THR A 68 -2.41 -3.84 9.43
CA THR A 68 -1.76 -3.64 10.72
C THR A 68 -1.82 -4.86 11.62
N GLU A 69 -2.38 -5.96 11.12
CA GLU A 69 -2.38 -7.20 11.85
C GLU A 69 -0.96 -7.65 12.14
N ASP A 70 -0.83 -8.43 13.20
CA ASP A 70 0.46 -8.94 13.63
C ASP A 70 1.04 -9.84 12.54
N THR A 71 2.07 -9.36 11.88
CA THR A 71 2.78 -10.12 10.86
C THR A 71 4.21 -10.34 11.29
N HIS A 72 4.88 -11.23 10.59
CA HIS A 72 6.30 -11.48 10.82
C HIS A 72 7.10 -10.18 10.68
N ASN A 73 8.17 -10.04 11.46
CA ASN A 73 8.96 -8.81 11.52
C ASN A 73 9.56 -8.38 10.19
N GLU A 74 9.68 -9.28 9.23
CA GLU A 74 10.28 -8.99 7.94
C GLU A 74 9.25 -8.91 6.81
N ILE A 75 7.97 -8.90 7.15
CA ILE A 75 6.89 -8.94 6.17
C ILE A 75 6.03 -7.70 6.28
N VAL A 76 5.80 -7.05 5.14
CA VAL A 76 4.78 -6.03 5.02
C VAL A 76 3.58 -6.66 4.33
N ALA A 77 2.42 -6.51 4.93
CA ALA A 77 1.17 -7.03 4.38
C ALA A 77 0.30 -5.89 3.88
N PHE A 78 -0.27 -6.09 2.70
CA PHE A 78 -1.26 -5.16 2.14
C PHE A 78 -2.56 -5.91 1.89
N SER A 79 -3.66 -5.26 2.20
CA SER A 79 -4.98 -5.83 2.01
C SER A 79 -5.68 -5.18 0.83
N TYR A 80 -6.27 -5.99 -0.03
CA TYR A 80 -7.01 -5.49 -1.19
C TYR A 80 -8.37 -6.16 -1.27
N ASP A 81 -9.39 -5.35 -1.41
CA ASP A 81 -10.74 -5.84 -1.57
C ASP A 81 -10.92 -6.47 -2.95
N MET A 82 -11.75 -7.52 -3.00
CA MET A 82 -11.95 -8.27 -4.22
C MET A 82 -12.44 -7.41 -5.39
N PRO A 83 -13.39 -6.50 -5.24
CA PRO A 83 -13.83 -5.67 -6.36
C PRO A 83 -12.70 -4.83 -6.96
N ILE A 84 -11.78 -4.34 -6.13
CA ILE A 84 -10.63 -3.55 -6.61
C ILE A 84 -9.74 -4.41 -7.49
N LEU A 85 -9.42 -5.62 -7.01
CA LEU A 85 -8.57 -6.54 -7.76
C LEU A 85 -9.24 -6.99 -9.06
N GLN A 86 -10.52 -7.25 -9.01
CA GLN A 86 -11.25 -7.68 -10.19
C GLN A 86 -11.28 -6.60 -11.27
N ARG A 87 -11.44 -5.35 -10.89
CA ARG A 87 -11.39 -4.25 -11.85
C ARG A 87 -10.02 -4.13 -12.49
N LYS A 88 -8.96 -4.30 -11.70
CA LYS A 88 -7.60 -4.21 -12.20
C LYS A 88 -7.26 -5.34 -13.17
N LEU A 89 -7.86 -6.50 -12.98
CA LEU A 89 -7.55 -7.70 -13.76
C LEU A 89 -8.61 -8.04 -14.79
N ALA A 90 -9.62 -7.21 -14.96
CA ALA A 90 -10.70 -7.47 -15.90
C ALA A 90 -10.17 -7.58 -17.32
N GLY A 91 -10.56 -8.65 -18.02
CA GLY A 91 -10.20 -8.85 -19.41
C GLY A 91 -8.78 -9.30 -19.68
N ILE A 92 -7.98 -9.49 -18.63
CA ILE A 92 -6.60 -9.94 -18.82
C ILE A 92 -6.59 -11.44 -19.03
N ALA A 93 -6.00 -11.87 -20.15
CA ALA A 93 -5.79 -13.28 -20.43
C ALA A 93 -4.49 -13.72 -19.78
N SER A 94 -4.54 -14.71 -18.91
CA SER A 94 -3.36 -15.16 -18.19
C SER A 94 -3.52 -16.63 -17.79
N ASP A 95 -2.40 -17.34 -17.77
CA ASP A 95 -2.36 -18.68 -17.21
C ASP A 95 -2.05 -18.69 -15.72
N ASN A 96 -1.81 -17.53 -15.13
CA ASN A 96 -1.51 -17.41 -13.71
C ASN A 96 -2.74 -17.84 -12.90
N PRO A 97 -2.62 -18.88 -12.05
CA PRO A 97 -3.78 -19.36 -11.29
C PRO A 97 -4.34 -18.33 -10.33
N VAL A 98 -3.51 -17.44 -9.81
CA VAL A 98 -3.98 -16.40 -8.89
C VAL A 98 -4.86 -15.39 -9.63
N ILE A 99 -4.45 -15.00 -10.84
CA ILE A 99 -5.25 -14.10 -11.66
C ILE A 99 -6.60 -14.72 -11.98
N LYS A 100 -6.60 -15.99 -12.38
CA LYS A 100 -7.85 -16.71 -12.67
C LYS A 100 -8.74 -16.80 -11.45
N GLN A 101 -8.15 -17.06 -10.29
CA GLN A 101 -8.89 -17.14 -9.04
C GLN A 101 -9.57 -15.81 -8.70
N ILE A 102 -8.85 -14.71 -8.87
CA ILE A 102 -9.41 -13.38 -8.62
C ILE A 102 -10.54 -13.07 -9.60
N GLN A 103 -10.31 -13.36 -10.89
CA GLN A 103 -11.32 -13.08 -11.91
C GLN A 103 -12.61 -13.85 -11.69
N ASN A 104 -12.53 -15.04 -11.12
CA ASN A 104 -13.69 -15.90 -10.89
C ASN A 104 -14.27 -15.78 -9.48
N ALA A 105 -13.69 -14.97 -8.64
CA ALA A 105 -14.17 -14.78 -7.29
C ALA A 105 -15.45 -13.93 -7.28
N LYS A 106 -16.18 -14.00 -6.16
CA LYS A 106 -17.36 -13.17 -5.97
C LYS A 106 -16.93 -11.84 -5.36
N GLU A 107 -17.71 -10.79 -5.63
CA GLU A 107 -17.40 -9.46 -5.11
C GLU A 107 -17.37 -9.40 -3.60
N ASP A 108 -18.15 -10.24 -2.94
CA ASP A 108 -18.24 -10.28 -1.49
C ASP A 108 -17.29 -11.31 -0.87
N ASP A 109 -16.42 -11.92 -1.66
CA ASP A 109 -15.38 -12.78 -1.11
C ASP A 109 -14.41 -11.96 -0.25
N ASN A 110 -13.75 -12.64 0.67
CA ASN A 110 -12.83 -11.99 1.59
C ASN A 110 -11.72 -11.27 0.84
N PRO A 111 -11.23 -10.16 1.39
CA PRO A 111 -10.06 -9.48 0.84
C PRO A 111 -8.86 -10.41 0.77
N LEU A 112 -7.97 -10.13 -0.17
CA LEU A 112 -6.71 -10.85 -0.26
C LEU A 112 -5.60 -10.06 0.42
N LEU A 113 -4.73 -10.78 1.12
CA LEU A 113 -3.53 -10.23 1.69
C LEU A 113 -2.35 -10.50 0.77
N PHE A 114 -1.64 -9.45 0.46
CA PHE A 114 -0.40 -9.54 -0.30
C PHE A 114 0.75 -9.35 0.66
N LEU A 115 1.59 -10.38 0.78
CA LEU A 115 2.69 -10.38 1.72
C LEU A 115 4.00 -10.16 0.98
N TYR A 116 4.73 -9.13 1.36
CA TYR A 116 6.02 -8.83 0.76
C TYR A 116 7.10 -8.98 1.82
N LYS A 117 8.06 -9.84 1.55
CA LYS A 117 9.16 -10.07 2.47
C LYS A 117 10.30 -9.13 2.13
N SER A 118 10.88 -8.55 3.16
CA SER A 118 12.11 -7.76 3.00
C SER A 118 13.28 -8.68 2.63
N ILE A 119 14.05 -8.25 1.68
CA ILE A 119 15.23 -8.99 1.25
C ILE A 119 16.45 -8.51 2.01
#